data_9baf5bf2fb286aed1d74b4c880de6615
#
_entry.id   9baf5bf2fb286aed1d74b4c880de6615
#
_cell.length_a   1.000
_cell.length_b   1.000
_cell.length_c   1.000
_cell.angle_alpha   90.00
_cell.angle_beta   90.00
_cell.angle_gamma   90.00
#
_symmetry.space_group_name_H-M   'P 1'
#
loop_
_entity.id
_entity.type
_entity.pdbx_description
1 polymer ?
#
loop_
_entity_poly.entity_id
_entity_poly.type
_entity_poly.pdbx_seq_one_letter_code
_entity_poly.pdbx_strand_id
1 'polypeptide(L)'
;MSLLRAYLISGFLGVFFSCSTSEVAPVLPYYNTPDFEPQFFENKEKAEAKITHHIKPFSFLDQHGKSISDTLMRGKVHVANFFFSRCTNICPNMIKQMRVIESEFGQNAKVEILSFSVTPWLDSVLVLKKYAQKNNIKSKQWHLLTGDKNAIYTLARKSYFAEENLGFTKDNSQFLHTEHVVLIDKTLRIRGIYNGSLGLEMEQLTKDITLILSEK
;
A
#
# COMPACT_ATOMS: atom_id res chain seq x y z
N MET A 1 2.94 -88.15 2.34
CA MET A 1 1.70 -87.30 2.35
C MET A 1 2.09 -85.93 2.79
N SER A 2 2.33 -85.02 1.85
CA SER A 2 2.77 -83.65 2.09
C SER A 2 1.73 -82.68 1.54
N LEU A 3 1.11 -81.89 2.45
CA LEU A 3 0.07 -80.90 2.11
C LEU A 3 0.75 -79.55 1.82
N LEU A 4 0.74 -79.15 0.55
CA LEU A 4 1.13 -77.81 0.12
C LEU A 4 0.03 -76.80 0.50
N ARG A 5 0.34 -75.82 1.39
CA ARG A 5 -0.49 -74.66 1.65
C ARG A 5 -0.13 -73.52 0.72
N ALA A 6 -1.01 -73.20 -0.20
CA ALA A 6 -0.92 -72.01 -1.07
C ALA A 6 -1.38 -70.77 -0.26
N TYR A 7 -0.49 -69.76 -0.11
CA TYR A 7 -0.83 -68.44 0.38
C TYR A 7 -1.23 -67.52 -0.77
N LEU A 8 -2.51 -67.13 -0.81
CA LEU A 8 -3.03 -66.07 -1.69
C LEU A 8 -2.66 -64.71 -1.05
N ILE A 9 -1.72 -64.02 -1.67
CA ILE A 9 -1.41 -62.62 -1.35
C ILE A 9 -2.36 -61.77 -2.15
N SER A 10 -3.40 -61.20 -1.44
CA SER A 10 -4.31 -60.21 -2.01
C SER A 10 -3.61 -58.85 -2.02
N GLY A 11 -3.19 -58.39 -3.18
CA GLY A 11 -2.60 -57.06 -3.37
C GLY A 11 -3.70 -55.99 -3.31
N PHE A 12 -3.70 -55.22 -2.25
CA PHE A 12 -4.56 -54.07 -2.09
C PHE A 12 -3.96 -52.89 -2.84
N LEU A 13 -4.47 -52.60 -4.04
CA LEU A 13 -4.06 -51.48 -4.88
C LEU A 13 -4.70 -50.20 -4.31
N GLY A 14 -3.98 -49.46 -3.46
CA GLY A 14 -4.43 -48.20 -2.93
C GLY A 14 -4.40 -47.11 -4.03
N VAL A 15 -5.57 -46.69 -4.48
CA VAL A 15 -5.72 -45.53 -5.38
C VAL A 15 -5.56 -44.27 -4.52
N PHE A 16 -4.39 -43.62 -4.60
CA PHE A 16 -4.17 -42.29 -4.05
C PHE A 16 -4.89 -41.27 -4.92
N PHE A 17 -6.06 -40.81 -4.49
CA PHE A 17 -6.68 -39.60 -5.01
C PHE A 17 -5.83 -38.41 -4.59
N SER A 18 -4.97 -37.90 -5.47
CA SER A 18 -4.32 -36.62 -5.31
C SER A 18 -5.37 -35.52 -5.52
N CYS A 19 -5.89 -34.96 -4.41
CA CYS A 19 -6.67 -33.75 -4.45
C CYS A 19 -5.71 -32.59 -4.82
N SER A 20 -5.63 -32.25 -6.10
CA SER A 20 -5.01 -31.00 -6.50
C SER A 20 -6.00 -29.86 -6.15
N THR A 21 -5.83 -29.25 -5.01
CA THR A 21 -6.45 -27.95 -4.72
C THR A 21 -5.82 -26.94 -5.68
N SER A 22 -6.59 -26.51 -6.68
CA SER A 22 -6.21 -25.31 -7.45
C SER A 22 -6.18 -24.14 -6.47
N GLU A 23 -5.00 -23.69 -6.07
CA GLU A 23 -4.86 -22.43 -5.36
C GLU A 23 -5.42 -21.33 -6.26
N VAL A 24 -6.59 -20.82 -5.89
CA VAL A 24 -7.13 -19.60 -6.49
C VAL A 24 -6.15 -18.48 -6.14
N ALA A 25 -5.56 -17.87 -7.17
CA ALA A 25 -4.64 -16.76 -6.96
C ALA A 25 -5.33 -15.69 -6.08
N PRO A 26 -4.66 -15.18 -5.05
CA PRO A 26 -5.24 -14.17 -4.17
C PRO A 26 -5.61 -12.93 -4.99
N VAL A 27 -6.84 -12.45 -4.82
CA VAL A 27 -7.35 -11.25 -5.48
C VAL A 27 -7.42 -10.14 -4.43
N LEU A 28 -6.80 -8.99 -4.70
CA LEU A 28 -6.89 -7.83 -3.82
C LEU A 28 -8.22 -7.10 -4.02
N PRO A 29 -8.82 -6.60 -2.93
CA PRO A 29 -10.02 -5.80 -3.00
C PRO A 29 -9.77 -4.43 -3.64
N TYR A 30 -10.88 -3.75 -3.93
CA TYR A 30 -10.92 -2.32 -4.21
C TYR A 30 -11.69 -1.61 -3.10
N TYR A 31 -11.36 -0.35 -2.85
CA TYR A 31 -12.03 0.49 -1.87
C TYR A 31 -12.58 1.75 -2.58
N ASN A 32 -13.89 1.94 -2.49
CA ASN A 32 -14.59 3.02 -3.22
C ASN A 32 -15.02 4.17 -2.30
N THR A 33 -15.10 3.93 -1.00
CA THR A 33 -15.65 4.83 0.01
C THR A 33 -14.78 4.85 1.28
N PRO A 34 -14.84 5.91 2.11
CA PRO A 34 -13.99 6.07 3.29
C PRO A 34 -14.32 5.13 4.47
N ASP A 35 -15.36 4.32 4.38
CA ASP A 35 -15.69 3.25 5.33
C ASP A 35 -14.82 2.00 5.13
N PHE A 36 -13.99 2.00 4.07
CA PHE A 36 -13.08 0.93 3.74
C PHE A 36 -13.76 -0.44 3.60
N GLU A 37 -14.99 -0.47 3.09
CA GLU A 37 -15.66 -1.73 2.75
C GLU A 37 -14.96 -2.37 1.53
N PRO A 38 -14.36 -3.57 1.68
CA PRO A 38 -13.64 -4.22 0.61
C PRO A 38 -14.59 -4.78 -0.45
N GLN A 39 -14.34 -4.44 -1.71
CA GLN A 39 -15.11 -4.92 -2.84
C GLN A 39 -14.25 -5.82 -3.75
N PHE A 40 -14.72 -7.04 -4.00
CA PHE A 40 -14.02 -8.02 -4.82
C PHE A 40 -14.73 -8.19 -6.17
N PHE A 41 -13.96 -8.34 -7.23
CA PHE A 41 -14.47 -8.49 -8.59
C PHE A 41 -13.79 -9.68 -9.28
N GLU A 42 -14.53 -10.35 -10.15
CA GLU A 42 -14.03 -11.49 -10.92
C GLU A 42 -12.96 -11.08 -11.94
N ASN A 43 -13.05 -9.84 -12.44
CA ASN A 43 -12.12 -9.28 -13.42
C ASN A 43 -12.04 -7.75 -13.31
N LYS A 44 -11.04 -7.19 -13.98
CA LYS A 44 -10.73 -5.78 -13.97
C LYS A 44 -11.83 -4.93 -14.59
N GLU A 45 -12.47 -5.39 -15.68
CA GLU A 45 -13.53 -4.66 -16.37
C GLU A 45 -14.74 -4.43 -15.46
N LYS A 46 -15.13 -5.44 -14.68
CA LYS A 46 -16.19 -5.30 -13.67
C LYS A 46 -15.82 -4.35 -12.56
N ALA A 47 -14.56 -4.39 -12.10
CA ALA A 47 -14.06 -3.44 -11.12
C ALA A 47 -14.07 -2.01 -11.66
N GLU A 48 -13.58 -1.77 -12.87
CA GLU A 48 -13.52 -0.45 -13.50
C GLU A 48 -14.91 0.16 -13.73
N ALA A 49 -15.92 -0.66 -13.99
CA ALA A 49 -17.31 -0.21 -14.13
C ALA A 49 -17.96 0.21 -12.80
N LYS A 50 -17.51 -0.34 -11.67
CA LYS A 50 -18.12 -0.15 -10.34
C LYS A 50 -17.33 0.82 -9.46
N ILE A 51 -16.00 0.74 -9.49
CA ILE A 51 -15.12 1.57 -8.66
C ILE A 51 -14.88 2.90 -9.36
N THR A 52 -15.57 3.91 -8.88
CA THR A 52 -15.51 5.27 -9.44
C THR A 52 -14.49 6.16 -8.72
N HIS A 53 -14.09 5.77 -7.51
CA HIS A 53 -13.10 6.52 -6.74
C HIS A 53 -11.69 6.32 -7.29
N HIS A 54 -10.99 7.45 -7.48
CA HIS A 54 -9.58 7.51 -7.89
C HIS A 54 -8.88 8.61 -7.11
N ILE A 55 -7.59 8.45 -6.90
CA ILE A 55 -6.77 9.52 -6.35
C ILE A 55 -6.88 10.75 -7.25
N LYS A 56 -7.27 11.87 -6.65
CA LYS A 56 -7.46 13.14 -7.37
C LYS A 56 -6.13 13.76 -7.79
N PRO A 57 -6.11 14.60 -8.83
CA PRO A 57 -4.92 15.31 -9.25
C PRO A 57 -4.27 16.10 -8.10
N PHE A 58 -2.95 16.03 -8.03
CA PHE A 58 -2.13 16.77 -7.07
C PHE A 58 -0.80 17.15 -7.66
N SER A 59 -0.13 18.13 -7.04
CA SER A 59 1.25 18.51 -7.35
C SER A 59 1.89 19.10 -6.09
N PHE A 60 3.00 18.49 -5.62
CA PHE A 60 3.73 18.90 -4.44
C PHE A 60 5.24 18.84 -4.68
N LEU A 61 6.03 19.53 -3.86
CA LEU A 61 7.49 19.48 -3.95
C LEU A 61 8.03 18.34 -3.06
N ASP A 62 9.00 17.60 -3.59
CA ASP A 62 9.70 16.59 -2.81
C ASP A 62 10.92 17.20 -2.05
N GLN A 63 11.63 16.36 -1.30
CA GLN A 63 12.84 16.71 -0.55
C GLN A 63 14.00 17.22 -1.42
N HIS A 64 13.90 17.15 -2.73
CA HIS A 64 14.88 17.67 -3.70
C HIS A 64 14.37 18.93 -4.41
N GLY A 65 13.16 19.41 -4.08
CA GLY A 65 12.50 20.54 -4.75
C GLY A 65 11.91 20.18 -6.11
N LYS A 66 11.84 18.90 -6.44
CA LYS A 66 11.20 18.40 -7.66
C LYS A 66 9.68 18.35 -7.48
N SER A 67 8.94 18.79 -8.49
CA SER A 67 7.49 18.65 -8.52
C SER A 67 7.09 17.20 -8.79
N ILE A 68 6.31 16.63 -7.87
CA ILE A 68 5.75 15.29 -7.94
C ILE A 68 4.22 15.41 -8.03
N SER A 69 3.63 14.77 -9.03
CA SER A 69 2.19 14.87 -9.31
C SER A 69 1.58 13.50 -9.61
N ASP A 70 0.23 13.46 -9.63
CA ASP A 70 -0.53 12.26 -10.01
C ASP A 70 -0.13 11.73 -11.40
N THR A 71 0.32 12.59 -12.32
CA THR A 71 0.76 12.18 -13.65
C THR A 71 1.98 11.25 -13.59
N LEU A 72 2.88 11.43 -12.60
CA LEU A 72 4.02 10.54 -12.38
C LEU A 72 3.56 9.15 -11.88
N MET A 73 2.41 9.09 -11.21
CA MET A 73 1.86 7.86 -10.61
C MET A 73 1.08 6.99 -11.60
N ARG A 74 0.61 7.56 -12.72
CA ARG A 74 -0.17 6.81 -13.72
C ARG A 74 0.66 5.67 -14.31
N GLY A 75 0.07 4.47 -14.32
CA GLY A 75 0.75 3.26 -14.79
C GLY A 75 1.75 2.66 -13.79
N LYS A 76 1.86 3.26 -12.59
CA LYS A 76 2.70 2.75 -11.51
C LYS A 76 1.86 2.39 -10.28
N VAL A 77 2.35 1.46 -9.50
CA VAL A 77 1.88 1.21 -8.14
C VAL A 77 2.47 2.27 -7.22
N HIS A 78 1.69 2.83 -6.31
CA HIS A 78 2.27 3.68 -5.29
C HIS A 78 1.71 3.42 -3.91
N VAL A 79 2.53 3.70 -2.93
CA VAL A 79 2.21 3.61 -1.51
C VAL A 79 2.22 5.02 -0.94
N ALA A 80 1.16 5.40 -0.24
CA ALA A 80 1.03 6.73 0.36
C ALA A 80 0.89 6.65 1.87
N ASN A 81 1.62 7.51 2.60
CA ASN A 81 1.46 7.70 4.03
C ASN A 81 1.57 9.18 4.40
N PHE A 82 1.09 9.51 5.60
CA PHE A 82 1.07 10.87 6.13
C PHE A 82 1.92 10.93 7.39
N PHE A 83 2.85 11.90 7.47
CA PHE A 83 3.82 11.93 8.54
C PHE A 83 4.05 13.35 9.07
N PHE A 84 4.59 13.42 10.27
CA PHE A 84 5.03 14.62 10.95
C PHE A 84 6.52 14.53 11.25
N SER A 85 7.35 15.39 10.63
CA SER A 85 8.82 15.27 10.74
C SER A 85 9.37 15.44 12.15
N ARG A 86 8.64 16.16 13.01
CA ARG A 86 9.01 16.43 14.41
C ARG A 86 8.29 15.52 15.40
N CYS A 87 7.55 14.53 14.93
CA CYS A 87 6.91 13.54 15.80
C CYS A 87 7.97 12.71 16.53
N THR A 88 7.81 12.56 17.84
CA THR A 88 8.71 11.75 18.69
C THR A 88 8.07 10.42 19.10
N ASN A 89 6.83 10.17 18.70
CA ASN A 89 6.06 9.00 19.11
C ASN A 89 5.99 7.95 17.99
N ILE A 90 4.97 8.00 17.14
CA ILE A 90 4.65 6.92 16.19
C ILE A 90 5.42 7.03 14.85
N CYS A 91 5.64 8.26 14.34
CA CYS A 91 6.25 8.47 13.03
C CYS A 91 7.65 7.85 12.88
N PRO A 92 8.55 7.86 13.90
CA PRO A 92 9.83 7.16 13.78
C PRO A 92 9.68 5.67 13.52
N ASN A 93 8.69 5.01 14.14
CA ASN A 93 8.39 3.61 13.87
C ASN A 93 7.81 3.42 12.45
N MET A 94 6.84 4.24 12.05
CA MET A 94 6.29 4.19 10.69
C MET A 94 7.37 4.35 9.62
N ILE A 95 8.27 5.31 9.75
CA ILE A 95 9.38 5.48 8.79
C ILE A 95 10.30 4.25 8.77
N LYS A 96 10.58 3.67 9.94
CA LYS A 96 11.34 2.41 10.02
C LYS A 96 10.64 1.28 9.25
N GLN A 97 9.34 1.15 9.42
CA GLN A 97 8.54 0.14 8.72
C GLN A 97 8.45 0.42 7.21
N MET A 98 8.25 1.68 6.80
CA MET A 98 8.26 2.07 5.37
C MET A 98 9.58 1.73 4.66
N ARG A 99 10.69 1.61 5.39
CA ARG A 99 11.97 1.17 4.83
C ARG A 99 11.97 -0.28 4.37
N VAL A 100 11.04 -1.11 4.83
CA VAL A 100 10.84 -2.47 4.30
C VAL A 100 10.43 -2.36 2.84
N ILE A 101 9.50 -1.43 2.53
CA ILE A 101 9.06 -1.17 1.15
C ILE A 101 10.21 -0.57 0.32
N GLU A 102 10.98 0.37 0.88
CA GLU A 102 12.17 0.92 0.22
C GLU A 102 13.19 -0.16 -0.10
N SER A 103 13.45 -1.07 0.83
CA SER A 103 14.42 -2.15 0.64
C SER A 103 14.05 -3.07 -0.51
N GLU A 104 12.77 -3.40 -0.65
CA GLU A 104 12.27 -4.34 -1.66
C GLU A 104 12.07 -3.65 -3.02
N PHE A 105 11.46 -2.46 -3.02
CA PHE A 105 11.01 -1.80 -4.25
C PHE A 105 11.73 -0.49 -4.58
N GLY A 106 12.65 -0.02 -3.75
CA GLY A 106 13.28 1.29 -3.92
C GLY A 106 14.15 1.45 -5.17
N GLN A 107 14.36 0.39 -5.95
CA GLN A 107 15.00 0.41 -7.27
C GLN A 107 14.02 0.02 -8.40
N ASN A 108 12.77 -0.26 -8.08
CA ASN A 108 11.76 -0.62 -9.06
C ASN A 108 11.04 0.62 -9.59
N ALA A 109 11.32 1.02 -10.81
CA ALA A 109 10.72 2.21 -11.44
C ALA A 109 9.18 2.15 -11.61
N LYS A 110 8.56 0.99 -11.36
CA LYS A 110 7.10 0.82 -11.39
C LYS A 110 6.44 1.02 -10.02
N VAL A 111 7.22 1.29 -8.97
CA VAL A 111 6.72 1.51 -7.60
C VAL A 111 7.22 2.87 -7.10
N GLU A 112 6.32 3.66 -6.54
CA GLU A 112 6.65 4.96 -5.91
C GLU A 112 6.18 4.96 -4.45
N ILE A 113 6.91 5.64 -3.58
CA ILE A 113 6.57 5.82 -2.17
C ILE A 113 6.36 7.31 -1.93
N LEU A 114 5.17 7.68 -1.49
CA LEU A 114 4.76 9.06 -1.26
C LEU A 114 4.49 9.28 0.23
N SER A 115 5.33 10.06 0.90
CA SER A 115 5.13 10.46 2.28
C SER A 115 4.78 11.95 2.33
N PHE A 116 3.52 12.25 2.67
CA PHE A 116 3.02 13.63 2.71
C PHE A 116 3.22 14.22 4.10
N SER A 117 3.89 15.37 4.20
CA SER A 117 3.99 16.10 5.47
C SER A 117 2.63 16.68 5.86
N VAL A 118 2.18 16.38 7.09
CA VAL A 118 0.97 17.01 7.67
C VAL A 118 1.27 18.34 8.35
N THR A 119 2.53 18.76 8.37
CA THR A 119 2.99 20.07 8.89
C THR A 119 3.80 20.83 7.84
N PRO A 120 3.27 21.04 6.62
CA PRO A 120 4.06 21.64 5.54
C PRO A 120 4.57 23.05 5.86
N TRP A 121 3.93 23.77 6.78
CA TRP A 121 4.42 25.07 7.29
C TRP A 121 5.70 24.97 8.14
N LEU A 122 6.06 23.77 8.64
CA LEU A 122 7.29 23.45 9.36
C LEU A 122 8.28 22.68 8.48
N ASP A 123 7.77 21.95 7.49
CA ASP A 123 8.50 20.99 6.68
C ASP A 123 8.81 21.56 5.28
N SER A 124 9.71 22.52 5.23
CA SER A 124 10.24 23.00 3.94
C SER A 124 11.04 21.90 3.22
N VAL A 125 11.29 22.07 1.93
CA VAL A 125 12.16 21.18 1.12
C VAL A 125 13.48 20.88 1.84
N LEU A 126 14.13 21.92 2.41
CA LEU A 126 15.38 21.75 3.14
C LEU A 126 15.23 20.91 4.43
N VAL A 127 14.12 21.08 5.15
CA VAL A 127 13.81 20.29 6.35
C VAL A 127 13.60 18.83 5.95
N LEU A 128 12.81 18.58 4.91
CA LEU A 128 12.56 17.23 4.39
C LEU A 128 13.83 16.56 3.87
N LYS A 129 14.72 17.32 3.22
CA LYS A 129 16.04 16.80 2.79
C LYS A 129 16.88 16.32 3.99
N LYS A 130 16.95 17.12 5.07
CA LYS A 130 17.64 16.73 6.29
C LYS A 130 16.97 15.54 6.98
N TYR A 131 15.64 15.50 6.96
CA TYR A 131 14.87 14.38 7.50
C TYR A 131 15.14 13.07 6.73
N ALA A 132 15.17 13.12 5.41
CA ALA A 132 15.55 11.98 4.56
C ALA A 132 16.94 11.46 4.89
N GLN A 133 17.93 12.35 5.03
CA GLN A 133 19.30 12.00 5.40
C GLN A 133 19.38 11.35 6.79
N LYS A 134 18.72 11.96 7.80
CA LYS A 134 18.66 11.43 9.17
C LYS A 134 18.07 10.00 9.23
N ASN A 135 17.05 9.72 8.40
CA ASN A 135 16.34 8.45 8.37
C ASN A 135 16.92 7.48 7.33
N ASN A 136 18.07 7.80 6.69
CA ASN A 136 18.69 6.96 5.66
C ASN A 136 17.76 6.60 4.48
N ILE A 137 16.87 7.50 4.09
CA ILE A 137 16.04 7.37 2.89
C ILE A 137 16.92 7.64 1.67
N LYS A 138 17.14 6.64 0.82
CA LYS A 138 18.11 6.69 -0.29
C LYS A 138 17.46 6.47 -1.65
N SER A 139 16.28 5.88 -1.68
CA SER A 139 15.58 5.58 -2.92
C SER A 139 15.16 6.85 -3.66
N LYS A 140 15.33 6.85 -4.97
CA LYS A 140 14.81 7.88 -5.87
C LYS A 140 13.28 7.79 -6.05
N GLN A 141 12.69 6.65 -5.70
CA GLN A 141 11.25 6.40 -5.72
C GLN A 141 10.54 6.79 -4.42
N TRP A 142 11.28 7.23 -3.40
CA TRP A 142 10.68 7.71 -2.15
C TRP A 142 10.69 9.24 -2.07
N HIS A 143 9.51 9.81 -2.14
CA HIS A 143 9.28 11.26 -2.12
C HIS A 143 8.68 11.69 -0.78
N LEU A 144 9.37 12.56 -0.06
CA LEU A 144 8.85 13.26 1.10
C LEU A 144 8.25 14.58 0.60
N LEU A 145 6.94 14.73 0.69
CA LEU A 145 6.18 15.77 -0.01
C LEU A 145 5.75 16.90 0.93
N THR A 146 5.90 18.12 0.45
CA THR A 146 5.45 19.36 1.11
C THR A 146 4.77 20.29 0.12
N GLY A 147 3.91 21.18 0.63
CA GLY A 147 3.18 22.14 -0.20
C GLY A 147 2.11 22.89 0.57
N ASP A 148 1.02 23.26 -0.09
CA ASP A 148 -0.12 23.90 0.55
C ASP A 148 -0.82 22.96 1.54
N LYS A 149 -1.03 23.44 2.79
CA LYS A 149 -1.68 22.65 3.85
C LYS A 149 -3.06 22.16 3.44
N ASN A 150 -3.89 23.06 2.88
CA ASN A 150 -5.26 22.71 2.55
C ASN A 150 -5.34 21.70 1.41
N ALA A 151 -4.43 21.80 0.44
CA ALA A 151 -4.32 20.84 -0.64
C ALA A 151 -3.91 19.45 -0.13
N ILE A 152 -2.89 19.36 0.74
CA ILE A 152 -2.45 18.10 1.36
C ILE A 152 -3.56 17.47 2.20
N TYR A 153 -4.23 18.25 3.06
CA TYR A 153 -5.29 17.76 3.93
C TYR A 153 -6.53 17.33 3.14
N THR A 154 -6.89 18.07 2.10
CA THR A 154 -7.99 17.70 1.20
C THR A 154 -7.67 16.40 0.46
N LEU A 155 -6.46 16.26 -0.05
CA LEU A 155 -6.01 15.04 -0.71
C LEU A 155 -6.03 13.84 0.25
N ALA A 156 -5.49 14.01 1.47
CA ALA A 156 -5.48 12.97 2.49
C ALA A 156 -6.88 12.46 2.83
N ARG A 157 -7.80 13.38 3.13
CA ARG A 157 -9.16 13.03 3.59
C ARG A 157 -10.06 12.56 2.47
N LYS A 158 -10.05 13.24 1.31
CA LYS A 158 -11.02 13.01 0.23
C LYS A 158 -10.54 12.07 -0.86
N SER A 159 -9.22 11.85 -0.95
CA SER A 159 -8.66 10.95 -1.97
C SER A 159 -8.07 9.68 -1.39
N TYR A 160 -7.26 9.79 -0.33
CA TYR A 160 -6.65 8.63 0.30
C TYR A 160 -7.47 8.05 1.45
N PHE A 161 -8.53 8.75 1.89
CA PHE A 161 -9.35 8.36 3.06
C PHE A 161 -8.51 8.11 4.31
N ALA A 162 -7.47 8.91 4.49
CA ALA A 162 -6.37 8.61 5.42
C ALA A 162 -6.72 8.82 6.90
N GLU A 163 -7.89 9.34 7.25
CA GLU A 163 -8.30 9.64 8.62
C GLU A 163 -9.33 8.63 9.14
N GLU A 164 -9.06 8.04 10.31
CA GLU A 164 -9.79 6.89 10.86
C GLU A 164 -11.24 7.16 11.32
N ASN A 165 -11.66 8.42 11.51
CA ASN A 165 -12.97 8.69 12.08
C ASN A 165 -14.06 8.79 11.02
N LEU A 166 -14.66 7.66 10.73
CA LEU A 166 -15.90 7.56 9.95
C LEU A 166 -17.03 8.41 10.61
N GLY A 167 -17.64 9.29 9.85
CA GLY A 167 -18.80 10.06 10.29
C GLY A 167 -18.51 11.44 10.88
N PHE A 168 -17.26 11.83 11.08
CA PHE A 168 -16.89 13.20 11.45
C PHE A 168 -16.25 13.91 10.26
N THR A 169 -16.97 14.89 9.71
CA THR A 169 -16.38 15.81 8.72
C THR A 169 -15.41 16.76 9.42
N LYS A 170 -14.17 16.32 9.56
CA LYS A 170 -13.09 17.21 10.01
C LYS A 170 -12.77 18.20 8.89
N ASP A 171 -12.78 19.46 9.19
CA ASP A 171 -12.29 20.47 8.27
C ASP A 171 -10.75 20.55 8.27
N ASN A 172 -10.17 21.29 7.32
CA ASN A 172 -8.71 21.39 7.19
C ASN A 172 -8.04 22.21 8.32
N SER A 173 -8.80 22.77 9.26
CA SER A 173 -8.24 23.41 10.47
C SER A 173 -7.75 22.37 11.47
N GLN A 174 -8.40 21.20 11.53
CA GLN A 174 -8.06 20.13 12.46
C GLN A 174 -6.83 19.38 11.99
N PHE A 175 -5.93 19.07 12.94
CA PHE A 175 -4.68 18.38 12.68
C PHE A 175 -4.95 16.97 12.12
N LEU A 176 -4.32 16.66 10.99
CA LEU A 176 -4.38 15.33 10.39
C LEU A 176 -3.43 14.39 11.11
N HIS A 177 -3.96 13.29 11.65
CA HIS A 177 -3.17 12.24 12.29
C HIS A 177 -3.71 10.88 11.88
N THR A 178 -2.85 10.06 11.31
CA THR A 178 -3.21 8.70 10.88
C THR A 178 -1.97 7.80 10.85
N GLU A 179 -2.16 6.51 11.11
CA GLU A 179 -1.16 5.46 10.91
C GLU A 179 -1.36 4.72 9.59
N HIS A 180 -2.36 5.11 8.80
CA HIS A 180 -2.66 4.43 7.56
C HIS A 180 -1.55 4.59 6.53
N VAL A 181 -1.22 3.47 5.93
CA VAL A 181 -0.44 3.35 4.70
C VAL A 181 -1.39 2.80 3.64
N VAL A 182 -1.56 3.53 2.55
CA VAL A 182 -2.53 3.21 1.51
C VAL A 182 -1.82 2.71 0.26
N LEU A 183 -2.26 1.57 -0.28
CA LEU A 183 -1.74 0.98 -1.51
C LEU A 183 -2.64 1.35 -2.69
N ILE A 184 -2.05 1.87 -3.75
CA ILE A 184 -2.75 2.37 -4.93
C ILE A 184 -2.21 1.68 -6.18
N ASP A 185 -3.11 1.25 -7.07
CA ASP A 185 -2.76 0.56 -8.30
C ASP A 185 -2.39 1.51 -9.45
N LYS A 186 -2.04 0.92 -10.59
CA LYS A 186 -1.64 1.59 -11.84
C LYS A 186 -2.72 2.53 -12.40
N THR A 187 -3.97 2.37 -11.96
CA THR A 187 -5.13 3.14 -12.39
C THR A 187 -5.59 4.18 -11.38
N LEU A 188 -4.79 4.40 -10.31
CA LEU A 188 -5.04 5.31 -9.19
C LEU A 188 -6.22 4.91 -8.30
N ARG A 189 -6.53 3.61 -8.18
CA ARG A 189 -7.54 3.07 -7.27
C ARG A 189 -6.91 2.51 -6.01
N ILE A 190 -7.62 2.65 -4.88
CA ILE A 190 -7.15 2.09 -3.60
C ILE A 190 -7.37 0.58 -3.60
N ARG A 191 -6.30 -0.17 -3.30
CA ARG A 191 -6.26 -1.63 -3.28
C ARG A 191 -5.91 -2.22 -1.91
N GLY A 192 -5.46 -1.40 -0.96
CA GLY A 192 -5.14 -1.83 0.39
C GLY A 192 -4.95 -0.67 1.34
N ILE A 193 -5.22 -0.93 2.63
CA ILE A 193 -5.00 0.01 3.72
C ILE A 193 -4.39 -0.79 4.86
N TYR A 194 -3.28 -0.29 5.40
CA TYR A 194 -2.44 -0.99 6.36
C TYR A 194 -2.09 -0.06 7.51
N ASN A 195 -1.91 -0.61 8.70
CA ASN A 195 -1.33 0.15 9.81
C ASN A 195 0.20 0.19 9.66
N GLY A 196 0.73 1.37 9.32
CA GLY A 196 2.16 1.59 9.08
C GLY A 196 3.05 1.46 10.30
N SER A 197 2.49 1.27 11.51
CA SER A 197 3.24 1.01 12.73
C SER A 197 3.45 -0.49 13.01
N LEU A 198 2.75 -1.38 12.30
CA LEU A 198 2.76 -2.82 12.51
C LEU A 198 3.59 -3.53 11.43
N GLY A 199 4.66 -4.24 11.86
CA GLY A 199 5.57 -4.93 10.94
C GLY A 199 4.88 -5.98 10.06
N LEU A 200 3.96 -6.77 10.63
CA LEU A 200 3.21 -7.79 9.88
C LEU A 200 2.35 -7.20 8.77
N GLU A 201 1.75 -6.01 8.99
CA GLU A 201 0.98 -5.34 7.96
C GLU A 201 1.86 -4.78 6.85
N MET A 202 3.06 -4.34 7.17
CA MET A 202 4.04 -3.88 6.17
C MET A 202 4.62 -5.06 5.36
N GLU A 203 4.78 -6.24 5.96
CA GLU A 203 5.10 -7.47 5.24
C GLU A 203 3.95 -7.88 4.29
N GLN A 204 2.71 -7.76 4.73
CA GLN A 204 1.55 -8.03 3.88
C GLN A 204 1.48 -7.02 2.72
N LEU A 205 1.67 -5.72 2.99
CA LEU A 205 1.75 -4.68 1.95
C LEU A 205 2.81 -5.02 0.89
N THR A 206 3.97 -5.55 1.28
CA THR A 206 5.02 -5.97 0.35
C THR A 206 4.55 -7.08 -0.61
N LYS A 207 3.84 -8.07 -0.08
CA LYS A 207 3.24 -9.15 -0.89
C LYS A 207 2.17 -8.60 -1.84
N ASP A 208 1.35 -7.70 -1.36
CA ASP A 208 0.24 -7.12 -2.12
C ASP A 208 0.74 -6.18 -3.24
N ILE A 209 1.84 -5.43 -3.01
CA ILE A 209 2.53 -4.69 -4.08
C ILE A 209 2.99 -5.65 -5.19
N THR A 210 3.61 -6.77 -4.82
CA THR A 210 4.08 -7.78 -5.77
C THR A 210 2.91 -8.35 -6.59
N LEU A 211 1.79 -8.60 -5.94
CA LEU A 211 0.57 -9.09 -6.57
C LEU A 211 0.03 -8.08 -7.60
N ILE A 212 -0.11 -6.79 -7.24
CA ILE A 212 -0.58 -5.74 -8.18
C ILE A 212 0.40 -5.54 -9.35
N LEU A 213 1.70 -5.67 -9.10
CA LEU A 213 2.69 -5.58 -10.18
C LEU A 213 2.51 -6.68 -11.22
N SER A 214 2.03 -7.87 -10.81
CA SER A 214 1.76 -9.01 -11.69
C SER A 214 0.41 -8.92 -12.41
N GLU A 215 -0.54 -8.11 -11.94
CA GLU A 215 -1.82 -7.88 -12.60
C GLU A 215 -1.62 -7.26 -14.00
N LYS A 216 -2.29 -7.84 -15.02
CA LYS A 216 -2.24 -7.41 -16.43
C LYS A 216 -3.16 -6.22 -16.70
#